data_982e12a3b2d687b0d0b508c76a13ad13
#
_entry.id   982e12a3b2d687b0d0b508c76a13ad13
#
_cell.length_a   1.000
_cell.length_b   1.000
_cell.length_c   1.000
_cell.angle_alpha   90.00
_cell.angle_beta   90.00
_cell.angle_gamma   90.00
#
_symmetry.space_group_name_H-M   'P 1'
#
loop_
_entity.id
_entity.type
_entity.pdbx_description
1 polymer ?
#
loop_
_entity_poly.entity_id
_entity_poly.type
_entity_poly.pdbx_seq_one_letter_code
_entity_poly.pdbx_strand_id
1 'polypeptide(L)'
;LHKNKGFGVEEKIRVGIINYLNTRPLLYGLQFPPITEKIELIEDVPAKLAELLLNDQIDVGLVPVAITQKLPQYYINGNYCIGAIGNVASVCVFSQVPLERVEKIHLDYQSRSSVALCRWLIQNHWKIQPEIVDARNESFLNEIKGTTAGLVIGDRALQQRTKFEYIYDLAGEWKNATGLPFVFAAWVSTRKLPDHFITEFDKANAYGLDHLDEVIARIPEGIYDLKKYYSQDLSYILDEEKRKGLERFLQILATPA
;
A
#
# COMPACT_ATOMS: atom_id res chain seq x y z
N LEU A 1 4.90 -27.48 -37.78
CA LEU A 1 3.72 -28.25 -37.29
C LEU A 1 3.20 -27.59 -36.03
N HIS A 2 2.24 -26.63 -36.20
CA HIS A 2 1.53 -26.01 -35.08
C HIS A 2 0.56 -27.06 -34.51
N LYS A 3 0.84 -27.52 -33.29
CA LYS A 3 -0.16 -28.26 -32.51
C LYS A 3 -1.22 -27.30 -32.04
N ASN A 4 -2.41 -27.34 -32.64
CA ASN A 4 -3.65 -26.88 -32.03
C ASN A 4 -3.80 -27.60 -30.69
N LYS A 5 -3.55 -26.91 -29.57
CA LYS A 5 -4.00 -27.35 -28.25
C LYS A 5 -5.49 -26.98 -28.19
N GLY A 6 -6.32 -28.03 -28.12
CA GLY A 6 -7.75 -27.90 -27.92
C GLY A 6 -8.10 -27.16 -26.62
N PHE A 7 -9.34 -26.70 -26.50
CA PHE A 7 -9.97 -26.02 -25.38
C PHE A 7 -9.61 -26.67 -24.04
N GLY A 8 -8.53 -26.18 -23.44
CA GLY A 8 -8.12 -26.49 -22.07
C GLY A 8 -8.61 -25.36 -21.15
N VAL A 9 -8.94 -25.70 -19.92
CA VAL A 9 -9.28 -24.83 -18.80
C VAL A 9 -8.45 -23.54 -18.90
N GLU A 10 -9.07 -22.36 -18.98
CA GLU A 10 -8.35 -21.08 -18.96
C GLU A 10 -7.47 -21.08 -17.72
N GLU A 11 -6.19 -20.88 -17.92
CA GLU A 11 -5.21 -20.86 -16.83
C GLU A 11 -5.57 -19.70 -15.88
N LYS A 12 -5.74 -19.99 -14.60
CA LYS A 12 -6.12 -18.99 -13.60
C LYS A 12 -5.03 -17.92 -13.50
N ILE A 13 -5.46 -16.67 -13.35
CA ILE A 13 -4.56 -15.55 -13.11
C ILE A 13 -4.12 -15.57 -11.64
N ARG A 14 -2.82 -15.61 -11.39
CA ARG A 14 -2.22 -15.60 -10.05
C ARG A 14 -2.24 -14.17 -9.50
N VAL A 15 -3.05 -13.96 -8.46
CA VAL A 15 -3.30 -12.64 -7.85
C VAL A 15 -2.65 -12.59 -6.48
N GLY A 16 -1.66 -11.71 -6.32
CA GLY A 16 -1.00 -11.47 -5.04
C GLY A 16 -1.68 -10.33 -4.26
N ILE A 17 -1.99 -10.55 -2.98
CA ILE A 17 -2.54 -9.51 -2.11
C ILE A 17 -1.91 -9.56 -0.72
N ILE A 18 -1.74 -8.38 -0.12
CA ILE A 18 -1.24 -8.24 1.25
C ILE A 18 -2.39 -8.53 2.23
N ASN A 19 -2.10 -9.28 3.30
CA ASN A 19 -3.09 -9.57 4.32
C ASN A 19 -2.99 -8.59 5.51
N TYR A 20 -3.24 -7.29 5.26
CA TYR A 20 -3.36 -6.24 6.28
C TYR A 20 -4.80 -5.74 6.36
N LEU A 21 -5.12 -5.00 7.41
CA LEU A 21 -6.45 -4.38 7.56
C LEU A 21 -6.83 -3.53 6.34
N ASN A 22 -5.90 -2.72 5.82
CA ASN A 22 -6.16 -1.83 4.69
C ASN A 22 -6.56 -2.55 3.39
N THR A 23 -6.24 -3.83 3.23
CA THR A 23 -6.55 -4.61 2.03
C THR A 23 -7.78 -5.51 2.20
N ARG A 24 -8.29 -5.66 3.43
CA ARG A 24 -9.42 -6.56 3.72
C ARG A 24 -10.66 -6.33 2.86
N PRO A 25 -11.09 -5.09 2.54
CA PRO A 25 -12.23 -4.90 1.63
C PRO A 25 -11.96 -5.47 0.24
N LEU A 26 -10.78 -5.22 -0.35
CA LEU A 26 -10.45 -5.72 -1.67
C LEU A 26 -10.31 -7.25 -1.66
N LEU A 27 -9.66 -7.80 -0.64
CA LEU A 27 -9.53 -9.25 -0.43
C LEU A 27 -10.92 -9.92 -0.31
N TYR A 28 -11.84 -9.28 0.43
CA TYR A 28 -13.20 -9.80 0.59
C TYR A 28 -13.89 -10.01 -0.75
N GLY A 29 -13.86 -9.01 -1.63
CA GLY A 29 -14.48 -9.09 -2.94
C GLY A 29 -13.91 -10.19 -3.84
N LEU A 30 -12.61 -10.48 -3.72
CA LEU A 30 -11.93 -11.53 -4.49
C LEU A 30 -12.29 -12.96 -4.03
N GLN A 31 -13.00 -13.11 -2.92
CA GLN A 31 -13.42 -14.42 -2.37
C GLN A 31 -14.76 -14.92 -2.95
N PHE A 32 -15.43 -14.17 -3.83
CA PHE A 32 -16.75 -14.52 -4.35
C PHE A 32 -16.75 -14.75 -5.87
N PRO A 33 -17.63 -15.65 -6.38
CA PRO A 33 -17.82 -15.81 -7.82
C PRO A 33 -18.32 -14.51 -8.48
N PRO A 34 -18.01 -14.28 -9.77
CA PRO A 34 -17.31 -15.22 -10.68
C PRO A 34 -15.79 -15.13 -10.61
N ILE A 35 -15.18 -14.15 -9.89
CA ILE A 35 -13.75 -13.90 -9.95
C ILE A 35 -12.92 -15.04 -9.33
N THR A 36 -13.39 -15.69 -8.24
CA THR A 36 -12.70 -16.83 -7.61
C THR A 36 -12.47 -18.02 -8.54
N GLU A 37 -13.29 -18.18 -9.56
CA GLU A 37 -13.16 -19.25 -10.55
C GLU A 37 -12.01 -18.98 -11.52
N LYS A 38 -11.62 -17.70 -11.68
CA LYS A 38 -10.64 -17.20 -12.65
C LYS A 38 -9.29 -16.86 -12.07
N ILE A 39 -9.17 -16.84 -10.75
CA ILE A 39 -7.93 -16.47 -10.06
C ILE A 39 -7.40 -17.59 -9.17
N GLU A 40 -6.08 -17.54 -8.97
CA GLU A 40 -5.38 -18.19 -7.86
C GLU A 40 -4.92 -17.09 -6.92
N LEU A 41 -5.52 -17.02 -5.72
CA LEU A 41 -5.23 -15.97 -4.75
C LEU A 41 -4.05 -16.37 -3.86
N ILE A 42 -3.05 -15.49 -3.78
CA ILE A 42 -1.82 -15.66 -3.01
C ILE A 42 -1.72 -14.52 -2.02
N GLU A 43 -1.79 -14.85 -0.72
CA GLU A 43 -1.66 -13.87 0.37
C GLU A 43 -0.25 -13.93 0.96
N ASP A 44 0.45 -12.79 1.02
CA ASP A 44 1.78 -12.71 1.62
C ASP A 44 2.09 -11.26 2.08
N VAL A 45 3.26 -11.07 2.69
CA VAL A 45 3.75 -9.74 3.08
C VAL A 45 4.22 -8.91 1.87
N PRO A 46 4.20 -7.57 1.94
CA PRO A 46 4.48 -6.70 0.79
C PRO A 46 5.81 -6.97 0.08
N ALA A 47 6.86 -7.25 0.85
CA ALA A 47 8.18 -7.52 0.28
C ALA A 47 8.21 -8.84 -0.52
N LYS A 48 7.49 -9.86 -0.04
CA LYS A 48 7.40 -11.17 -0.72
C LYS A 48 6.57 -11.08 -1.99
N LEU A 49 5.43 -10.40 -1.97
CA LEU A 49 4.61 -10.18 -3.17
C LEU A 49 5.38 -9.41 -4.25
N ALA A 50 6.17 -8.41 -3.85
CA ALA A 50 7.04 -7.70 -4.78
C ALA A 50 8.10 -8.62 -5.41
N GLU A 51 8.67 -9.55 -4.64
CA GLU A 51 9.61 -10.58 -5.14
C GLU A 51 8.90 -11.55 -6.10
N LEU A 52 7.72 -12.05 -5.73
CA LEU A 52 6.92 -12.95 -6.57
C LEU A 52 6.57 -12.30 -7.92
N LEU A 53 6.23 -11.01 -7.92
CA LEU A 53 5.95 -10.26 -9.14
C LEU A 53 7.20 -10.09 -10.02
N LEU A 54 8.35 -9.77 -9.42
CA LEU A 54 9.63 -9.64 -10.13
C LEU A 54 10.08 -10.95 -10.78
N ASN A 55 9.71 -12.09 -10.19
CA ASN A 55 10.09 -13.43 -10.66
C ASN A 55 8.98 -14.12 -11.48
N ASP A 56 7.97 -13.39 -11.96
CA ASP A 56 6.81 -13.92 -12.71
C ASP A 56 6.08 -15.09 -12.00
N GLN A 57 6.13 -15.10 -10.67
CA GLN A 57 5.43 -16.11 -9.85
C GLN A 57 3.98 -15.70 -9.53
N ILE A 58 3.65 -14.41 -9.69
CA ILE A 58 2.28 -13.88 -9.74
C ILE A 58 2.10 -13.03 -11.00
N ASP A 59 0.88 -12.97 -11.51
CA ASP A 59 0.55 -12.24 -12.75
C ASP A 59 0.16 -10.81 -12.47
N VAL A 60 -0.47 -10.55 -11.33
CA VAL A 60 -0.82 -9.23 -10.81
C VAL A 60 -0.72 -9.24 -9.29
N GLY A 61 -0.24 -8.15 -8.71
CA GLY A 61 -0.13 -8.01 -7.26
C GLY A 61 -0.57 -6.64 -6.77
N LEU A 62 -1.26 -6.59 -5.62
CA LEU A 62 -1.44 -5.35 -4.87
C LEU A 62 -0.13 -5.07 -4.13
N VAL A 63 0.75 -4.33 -4.78
CA VAL A 63 2.13 -4.11 -4.29
C VAL A 63 2.44 -2.63 -4.09
N PRO A 64 3.40 -2.30 -3.21
CA PRO A 64 3.87 -0.92 -3.04
C PRO A 64 4.31 -0.33 -4.37
N VAL A 65 3.79 0.86 -4.72
CA VAL A 65 4.00 1.45 -6.05
C VAL A 65 5.47 1.73 -6.38
N ALA A 66 6.33 1.89 -5.38
CA ALA A 66 7.77 2.07 -5.59
C ALA A 66 8.47 0.86 -6.25
N ILE A 67 7.83 -0.34 -6.28
CA ILE A 67 8.39 -1.51 -6.97
C ILE A 67 8.51 -1.29 -8.48
N THR A 68 7.67 -0.44 -9.05
CA THR A 68 7.67 -0.15 -10.50
C THR A 68 9.02 0.34 -11.00
N GLN A 69 9.82 0.99 -10.14
CA GLN A 69 11.18 1.42 -10.47
C GLN A 69 12.17 0.25 -10.73
N LYS A 70 11.80 -0.97 -10.33
CA LYS A 70 12.61 -2.19 -10.52
C LYS A 70 12.10 -3.06 -11.66
N LEU A 71 10.95 -2.72 -12.22
CA LEU A 71 10.34 -3.47 -13.32
C LEU A 71 10.75 -2.85 -14.65
N PRO A 72 11.23 -3.65 -15.62
CA PRO A 72 11.56 -3.16 -16.96
C PRO A 72 10.31 -2.64 -17.68
N GLN A 73 9.16 -3.21 -17.36
CA GLN A 73 7.84 -2.83 -17.85
C GLN A 73 6.80 -3.15 -16.78
N TYR A 74 5.80 -2.29 -16.65
CA TYR A 74 4.68 -2.53 -15.75
C TYR A 74 3.38 -1.92 -16.26
N TYR A 75 2.27 -2.44 -15.76
CA TYR A 75 0.92 -1.94 -15.98
C TYR A 75 0.23 -1.74 -14.62
N ILE A 76 -0.41 -0.59 -14.44
CA ILE A 76 -1.32 -0.34 -13.33
C ILE A 76 -2.71 -0.80 -13.78
N ASN A 77 -3.27 -1.79 -13.12
CA ASN A 77 -4.51 -2.45 -13.53
C ASN A 77 -5.72 -1.96 -12.73
N GLY A 78 -6.85 -1.82 -13.41
CA GLY A 78 -8.12 -1.50 -12.79
C GLY A 78 -8.21 -0.09 -12.19
N ASN A 79 -9.25 0.09 -11.39
CA ASN A 79 -9.63 1.38 -10.81
C ASN A 79 -9.54 1.39 -9.27
N TYR A 80 -8.78 0.45 -8.68
CA TYR A 80 -8.65 0.32 -7.24
C TYR A 80 -7.19 0.33 -6.78
N CYS A 81 -6.96 0.91 -5.60
CA CYS A 81 -5.65 1.06 -4.99
C CYS A 81 -5.76 1.11 -3.46
N ILE A 82 -4.63 1.14 -2.77
CA ILE A 82 -4.54 1.59 -1.39
C ILE A 82 -3.98 3.01 -1.41
N GLY A 83 -4.82 3.98 -1.17
CA GLY A 83 -4.47 5.41 -1.18
C GLY A 83 -5.16 6.19 -0.08
N ALA A 84 -4.91 7.51 -0.05
CA ALA A 84 -5.56 8.46 0.84
C ALA A 84 -5.64 9.84 0.18
N ILE A 85 -6.72 10.58 0.48
CA ILE A 85 -6.89 11.97 0.01
C ILE A 85 -6.26 12.95 1.01
N GLY A 86 -6.26 12.61 2.29
CA GLY A 86 -5.66 13.32 3.40
C GLY A 86 -4.88 12.34 4.27
N ASN A 87 -5.09 12.36 5.59
CA ASN A 87 -4.49 11.42 6.51
C ASN A 87 -4.94 9.98 6.23
N VAL A 88 -4.01 9.03 6.32
CA VAL A 88 -4.25 7.59 6.11
C VAL A 88 -4.37 6.82 7.42
N ALA A 89 -3.98 7.41 8.53
CA ALA A 89 -3.89 6.84 9.87
C ALA A 89 -2.87 5.70 10.05
N SER A 90 -2.65 4.86 9.05
CA SER A 90 -1.84 3.64 9.13
C SER A 90 -0.43 3.75 8.52
N VAL A 91 0.04 4.96 8.18
CA VAL A 91 1.41 5.21 7.70
C VAL A 91 1.91 6.51 8.32
N CYS A 92 2.60 6.41 9.45
CA CYS A 92 2.95 7.57 10.25
C CYS A 92 4.37 7.49 10.80
N VAL A 93 4.99 8.66 10.96
CA VAL A 93 6.17 8.82 11.84
C VAL A 93 5.65 9.14 13.24
N PHE A 94 6.06 8.31 14.21
CA PHE A 94 5.75 8.45 15.63
C PHE A 94 6.94 8.99 16.40
N SER A 95 6.70 9.94 17.32
CA SER A 95 7.75 10.57 18.13
C SER A 95 7.24 10.97 19.51
N GLN A 96 8.14 11.06 20.48
CA GLN A 96 7.88 11.64 21.80
C GLN A 96 8.24 13.13 21.87
N VAL A 97 8.87 13.65 20.84
CA VAL A 97 9.26 15.07 20.73
C VAL A 97 8.76 15.63 19.39
N PRO A 98 8.61 16.97 19.27
CA PRO A 98 8.28 17.57 17.99
C PRO A 98 9.38 17.30 16.95
N LEU A 99 9.02 17.33 15.67
CA LEU A 99 9.84 16.87 14.55
C LEU A 99 11.21 17.54 14.47
N GLU A 100 11.27 18.83 14.85
CA GLU A 100 12.49 19.65 14.85
C GLU A 100 13.51 19.19 15.90
N ARG A 101 13.08 18.39 16.87
CA ARG A 101 13.93 17.83 17.92
C ARG A 101 14.28 16.35 17.70
N VAL A 102 13.81 15.78 16.60
CA VAL A 102 14.11 14.40 16.25
C VAL A 102 15.54 14.31 15.72
N GLU A 103 16.37 13.51 16.39
CA GLU A 103 17.79 13.28 16.02
C GLU A 103 17.97 11.99 15.22
N LYS A 104 17.04 11.01 15.35
CA LYS A 104 17.11 9.73 14.68
C LYS A 104 15.71 9.29 14.21
N ILE A 105 15.61 8.70 13.01
CA ILE A 105 14.38 8.10 12.50
C ILE A 105 14.66 6.68 12.03
N HIS A 106 13.96 5.70 12.63
CA HIS A 106 13.88 4.34 12.09
C HIS A 106 12.86 4.28 10.97
N LEU A 107 13.25 3.69 9.82
CA LEU A 107 12.36 3.47 8.69
C LEU A 107 11.87 2.02 8.65
N ASP A 108 10.56 1.83 8.51
CA ASP A 108 9.92 0.50 8.51
C ASP A 108 10.41 -0.37 7.34
N TYR A 109 10.76 -1.62 7.64
CA TYR A 109 11.29 -2.59 6.68
C TYR A 109 10.24 -3.19 5.74
N GLN A 110 8.93 -2.97 5.99
CA GLN A 110 7.86 -3.65 5.27
C GLN A 110 7.32 -2.88 4.06
N SER A 111 7.58 -1.57 3.93
CA SER A 111 7.03 -0.78 2.81
C SER A 111 8.06 0.11 2.13
N ARG A 112 8.37 -0.21 0.89
CA ARG A 112 9.27 0.59 0.05
C ARG A 112 8.69 1.96 -0.30
N SER A 113 7.39 2.04 -0.61
CA SER A 113 6.74 3.32 -0.95
C SER A 113 6.72 4.26 0.24
N SER A 114 6.37 3.77 1.44
CA SER A 114 6.33 4.59 2.64
C SER A 114 7.71 5.09 3.06
N VAL A 115 8.74 4.24 2.94
CA VAL A 115 10.14 4.62 3.18
C VAL A 115 10.59 5.71 2.21
N ALA A 116 10.33 5.53 0.91
CA ALA A 116 10.70 6.52 -0.10
C ALA A 116 9.97 7.86 0.11
N LEU A 117 8.67 7.82 0.43
CA LEU A 117 7.89 9.00 0.78
C LEU A 117 8.46 9.70 2.02
N CYS A 118 8.76 8.96 3.09
CA CYS A 118 9.32 9.51 4.31
C CYS A 118 10.66 10.22 4.06
N ARG A 119 11.57 9.59 3.31
CA ARG A 119 12.85 10.21 2.92
C ARG A 119 12.64 11.50 2.12
N TRP A 120 11.69 11.51 1.18
CA TRP A 120 11.37 12.70 0.41
C TRP A 120 10.80 13.81 1.30
N LEU A 121 9.88 13.48 2.23
CA LEU A 121 9.31 14.46 3.18
C LEU A 121 10.38 15.05 4.10
N ILE A 122 11.29 14.24 4.62
CA ILE A 122 12.43 14.69 5.44
C ILE A 122 13.23 15.78 4.71
N GLN A 123 13.56 15.56 3.45
CA GLN A 123 14.42 16.44 2.66
C GLN A 123 13.68 17.67 2.13
N ASN A 124 12.44 17.50 1.61
CA ASN A 124 11.80 18.51 0.78
C ASN A 124 10.68 19.26 1.51
N HIS A 125 10.04 18.66 2.50
CA HIS A 125 8.92 19.23 3.23
C HIS A 125 9.30 19.64 4.65
N TRP A 126 9.73 18.70 5.45
CA TRP A 126 10.12 18.94 6.84
C TRP A 126 11.48 19.65 6.99
N LYS A 127 12.39 19.42 6.03
CA LYS A 127 13.73 20.04 5.97
C LYS A 127 14.55 19.83 7.24
N ILE A 128 14.47 18.62 7.79
CA ILE A 128 15.22 18.16 8.95
C ILE A 128 16.37 17.22 8.52
N GLN A 129 17.33 17.01 9.41
CA GLN A 129 18.52 16.19 9.13
C GLN A 129 18.79 15.16 10.24
N PRO A 130 17.84 14.25 10.52
CA PRO A 130 18.06 13.19 11.49
C PRO A 130 19.00 12.12 10.95
N GLU A 131 19.61 11.34 11.83
CA GLU A 131 20.20 10.04 11.47
C GLU A 131 19.09 9.11 10.96
N ILE A 132 19.26 8.53 9.76
CA ILE A 132 18.28 7.62 9.18
C ILE A 132 18.76 6.19 9.31
N VAL A 133 17.95 5.33 9.93
CA VAL A 133 18.24 3.92 10.18
C VAL A 133 17.17 3.05 9.53
N ASP A 134 17.55 2.20 8.58
CA ASP A 134 16.63 1.23 8.00
C ASP A 134 16.43 0.06 9.00
N ALA A 135 15.23 -0.08 9.53
CA ALA A 135 14.86 -1.15 10.44
C ALA A 135 14.91 -2.52 9.73
N ARG A 136 15.24 -3.58 10.46
CA ARG A 136 15.36 -4.94 9.93
C ARG A 136 14.24 -5.87 10.41
N ASN A 137 13.64 -5.54 11.54
CA ASN A 137 12.56 -6.30 12.18
C ASN A 137 11.76 -5.39 13.14
N GLU A 138 10.78 -5.91 13.81
CA GLU A 138 9.86 -5.16 14.69
C GLU A 138 10.51 -4.59 15.97
N SER A 139 11.71 -5.02 16.36
CA SER A 139 12.34 -4.54 17.59
C SER A 139 12.56 -3.03 17.61
N PHE A 140 12.63 -2.38 16.42
CA PHE A 140 12.78 -0.92 16.31
C PHE A 140 11.62 -0.15 16.98
N LEU A 141 10.43 -0.76 17.10
CA LEU A 141 9.30 -0.13 17.80
C LEU A 141 9.63 0.21 19.27
N ASN A 142 10.48 -0.60 19.91
CA ASN A 142 10.96 -0.36 21.29
C ASN A 142 12.02 0.73 21.38
N GLU A 143 12.59 1.12 20.25
CA GLU A 143 13.61 2.15 20.14
C GLU A 143 13.01 3.54 19.91
N ILE A 144 11.71 3.63 19.59
CA ILE A 144 10.99 4.91 19.41
C ILE A 144 10.76 5.56 20.78
N LYS A 145 11.75 6.35 21.22
CA LYS A 145 11.73 7.04 22.52
C LYS A 145 12.72 8.20 22.53
N GLY A 146 12.49 9.20 23.43
CA GLY A 146 13.32 10.40 23.53
C GLY A 146 13.33 11.13 22.20
N THR A 147 14.52 11.37 21.61
CA THR A 147 14.70 12.03 20.32
C THR A 147 14.71 11.08 19.12
N THR A 148 14.46 9.78 19.36
CA THR A 148 14.34 8.77 18.30
C THR A 148 12.89 8.58 17.89
N ALA A 149 12.57 8.87 16.63
CA ALA A 149 11.29 8.63 16.00
C ALA A 149 11.30 7.35 15.15
N GLY A 150 10.12 6.92 14.68
CA GLY A 150 10.02 5.76 13.79
C GLY A 150 8.86 5.87 12.82
N LEU A 151 9.13 5.58 11.55
CA LEU A 151 8.09 5.31 10.57
C LEU A 151 7.52 3.92 10.85
N VAL A 152 6.22 3.85 11.10
CA VAL A 152 5.49 2.59 11.32
C VAL A 152 4.35 2.52 10.33
N ILE A 153 4.10 1.33 9.78
CA ILE A 153 3.04 1.12 8.79
C ILE A 153 2.05 0.03 9.16
N GLY A 154 0.90 0.07 8.48
CA GLY A 154 -0.15 -0.95 8.56
C GLY A 154 -0.79 -1.02 9.94
N ASP A 155 -1.21 -2.21 10.32
CA ASP A 155 -1.94 -2.47 11.57
C ASP A 155 -1.13 -2.06 12.80
N ARG A 156 0.20 -2.19 12.75
CA ARG A 156 1.10 -1.73 13.81
C ARG A 156 1.01 -0.23 14.03
N ALA A 157 0.90 0.56 12.95
CA ALA A 157 0.75 2.01 13.08
C ALA A 157 -0.55 2.38 13.78
N LEU A 158 -1.66 1.73 13.44
CA LEU A 158 -2.95 1.95 14.12
C LEU A 158 -2.85 1.68 15.64
N GLN A 159 -2.13 0.63 16.05
CA GLN A 159 -1.91 0.26 17.46
C GLN A 159 -1.00 1.26 18.20
N GLN A 160 -0.12 1.98 17.52
CA GLN A 160 0.77 2.96 18.14
C GLN A 160 0.11 4.31 18.39
N ARG A 161 -1.00 4.64 17.71
CA ARG A 161 -1.61 5.98 17.74
C ARG A 161 -1.94 6.54 19.12
N THR A 162 -2.24 5.67 20.08
CA THR A 162 -2.55 6.07 21.47
C THR A 162 -1.33 6.20 22.38
N LYS A 163 -0.13 5.86 21.89
CA LYS A 163 1.10 5.78 22.69
C LYS A 163 2.03 6.98 22.51
N PHE A 164 1.84 7.76 21.45
CA PHE A 164 2.73 8.85 21.09
C PHE A 164 1.98 10.18 21.02
N GLU A 165 2.64 11.22 21.47
CA GLU A 165 2.12 12.59 21.45
C GLU A 165 2.22 13.19 20.03
N TYR A 166 3.33 12.93 19.33
CA TYR A 166 3.59 13.47 18.00
C TYR A 166 3.44 12.37 16.95
N ILE A 167 2.48 12.60 16.04
CA ILE A 167 2.15 11.66 14.96
C ILE A 167 2.09 12.45 13.66
N TYR A 168 3.00 12.15 12.73
CA TYR A 168 3.08 12.77 11.42
C TYR A 168 2.59 11.76 10.37
N ASP A 169 1.40 12.00 9.84
CA ASP A 169 0.77 11.12 8.85
C ASP A 169 1.34 11.42 7.46
N LEU A 170 1.98 10.42 6.84
CA LEU A 170 2.72 10.64 5.61
C LEU A 170 1.83 11.07 4.43
N ALA A 171 0.59 10.58 4.35
CA ALA A 171 -0.32 10.98 3.27
C ALA A 171 -0.81 12.41 3.47
N GLY A 172 -1.11 12.80 4.72
CA GLY A 172 -1.44 14.18 5.08
C GLY A 172 -0.29 15.13 4.77
N GLU A 173 0.93 14.78 5.17
CA GLU A 173 2.13 15.58 4.89
C GLU A 173 2.44 15.69 3.39
N TRP A 174 2.23 14.61 2.62
CA TRP A 174 2.31 14.66 1.16
C TRP A 174 1.27 15.62 0.57
N LYS A 175 0.04 15.56 1.05
CA LYS A 175 -1.04 16.47 0.62
C LYS A 175 -0.70 17.92 0.93
N ASN A 176 -0.15 18.20 2.12
CA ASN A 176 0.29 19.54 2.51
C ASN A 176 1.41 20.06 1.61
N ALA A 177 2.37 19.17 1.24
CA ALA A 177 3.52 19.54 0.42
C ALA A 177 3.21 19.72 -1.07
N THR A 178 2.25 18.94 -1.61
CA THR A 178 2.03 18.83 -3.07
C THR A 178 0.64 19.22 -3.53
N GLY A 179 -0.34 19.27 -2.63
CA GLY A 179 -1.76 19.43 -2.97
C GLY A 179 -2.43 18.16 -3.51
N LEU A 180 -1.69 17.05 -3.70
CA LEU A 180 -2.17 15.82 -4.33
C LEU A 180 -2.48 14.71 -3.31
N PRO A 181 -3.43 13.80 -3.58
CA PRO A 181 -3.60 12.58 -2.82
C PRO A 181 -2.42 11.63 -3.02
N PHE A 182 -2.28 10.63 -2.13
CA PHE A 182 -1.19 9.65 -2.21
C PHE A 182 -1.70 8.23 -2.49
N VAL A 183 -0.92 7.47 -3.27
CA VAL A 183 -1.15 6.04 -3.55
C VAL A 183 0.02 5.23 -2.99
N PHE A 184 -0.25 4.37 -2.02
CA PHE A 184 0.75 3.51 -1.38
C PHE A 184 0.98 2.22 -2.14
N ALA A 185 -0.12 1.57 -2.57
CA ALA A 185 -0.10 0.33 -3.33
C ALA A 185 -1.15 0.36 -4.45
N ALA A 186 -0.85 -0.31 -5.55
CA ALA A 186 -1.75 -0.47 -6.68
C ALA A 186 -1.66 -1.90 -7.23
N TRP A 187 -2.64 -2.30 -8.03
CA TRP A 187 -2.61 -3.55 -8.75
C TRP A 187 -1.63 -3.46 -9.91
N VAL A 188 -0.47 -4.07 -9.77
CA VAL A 188 0.63 -4.00 -10.74
C VAL A 188 0.85 -5.37 -11.39
N SER A 189 1.02 -5.38 -12.71
CA SER A 189 1.46 -6.55 -13.49
C SER A 189 2.67 -6.22 -14.35
N THR A 190 3.42 -7.22 -14.76
CA THR A 190 4.56 -7.10 -15.70
C THR A 190 4.13 -7.24 -17.16
N ARG A 191 2.92 -7.76 -17.41
CA ARG A 191 2.30 -7.94 -18.72
C ARG A 191 0.88 -7.37 -18.73
N LYS A 192 0.41 -6.96 -19.91
CA LYS A 192 -0.97 -6.50 -20.07
C LYS A 192 -1.93 -7.66 -19.79
N LEU A 193 -2.88 -7.44 -18.88
CA LEU A 193 -3.96 -8.38 -18.60
C LEU A 193 -5.13 -8.17 -19.58
N PRO A 194 -5.95 -9.21 -19.82
CA PRO A 194 -7.13 -9.10 -20.70
C PRO A 194 -8.14 -8.08 -20.16
N ASP A 195 -8.70 -7.24 -21.03
CA ASP A 195 -9.62 -6.17 -20.62
C ASP A 195 -10.90 -6.72 -19.96
N HIS A 196 -11.39 -7.89 -20.41
CA HIS A 196 -12.54 -8.56 -19.78
C HIS A 196 -12.24 -9.03 -18.35
N PHE A 197 -11.00 -9.51 -18.09
CA PHE A 197 -10.57 -9.86 -16.75
C PHE A 197 -10.53 -8.62 -15.83
N ILE A 198 -9.94 -7.51 -16.30
CA ILE A 198 -9.90 -6.25 -15.54
C ILE A 198 -11.29 -5.76 -15.18
N THR A 199 -12.26 -5.85 -16.13
CA THR A 199 -13.64 -5.47 -15.86
C THR A 199 -14.29 -6.28 -14.73
N GLU A 200 -14.07 -7.59 -14.70
CA GLU A 200 -14.59 -8.44 -13.62
C GLU A 200 -13.84 -8.28 -12.32
N PHE A 201 -12.54 -8.09 -12.42
CA PHE A 201 -11.67 -7.82 -11.29
C PHE A 201 -12.06 -6.52 -10.55
N ASP A 202 -12.37 -5.46 -11.31
CA ASP A 202 -12.88 -4.20 -10.76
C ASP A 202 -14.23 -4.39 -10.08
N LYS A 203 -15.14 -5.18 -10.65
CA LYS A 203 -16.42 -5.51 -10.00
C LYS A 203 -16.22 -6.25 -8.68
N ALA A 204 -15.25 -7.15 -8.61
CA ALA A 204 -14.94 -7.85 -7.38
C ALA A 204 -14.37 -6.89 -6.32
N ASN A 205 -13.46 -5.98 -6.69
CA ASN A 205 -12.97 -4.95 -5.78
C ASN A 205 -14.10 -4.04 -5.28
N ALA A 206 -15.02 -3.61 -6.18
CA ALA A 206 -16.22 -2.84 -5.82
C ALA A 206 -17.08 -3.58 -4.80
N TYR A 207 -17.36 -4.87 -5.07
CA TYR A 207 -18.17 -5.71 -4.19
C TYR A 207 -17.66 -5.70 -2.75
N GLY A 208 -16.35 -5.82 -2.55
CA GLY A 208 -15.77 -5.78 -1.21
C GLY A 208 -15.96 -4.43 -0.50
N LEU A 209 -15.93 -3.33 -1.23
CA LEU A 209 -16.17 -1.98 -0.69
C LEU A 209 -17.67 -1.73 -0.39
N ASP A 210 -18.56 -2.34 -1.15
CA ASP A 210 -20.00 -2.24 -0.91
C ASP A 210 -20.46 -3.08 0.30
N HIS A 211 -19.58 -3.99 0.82
CA HIS A 211 -19.86 -4.90 1.93
C HIS A 211 -18.95 -4.66 3.14
N LEU A 212 -18.63 -3.37 3.44
CA LEU A 212 -17.71 -3.03 4.54
C LEU A 212 -18.19 -3.51 5.91
N ASP A 213 -19.50 -3.54 6.16
CA ASP A 213 -20.02 -4.02 7.45
C ASP A 213 -19.72 -5.51 7.67
N GLU A 214 -19.82 -6.33 6.60
CA GLU A 214 -19.44 -7.75 6.65
C GLU A 214 -17.93 -7.95 6.76
N VAL A 215 -17.15 -7.09 6.12
CA VAL A 215 -15.68 -7.08 6.26
C VAL A 215 -15.30 -6.80 7.70
N ILE A 216 -15.87 -5.74 8.29
CA ILE A 216 -15.61 -5.31 9.68
C ILE A 216 -16.00 -6.40 10.67
N ALA A 217 -17.17 -7.05 10.46
CA ALA A 217 -17.66 -8.12 11.36
C ALA A 217 -16.73 -9.34 11.44
N ARG A 218 -15.80 -9.51 10.50
CA ARG A 218 -14.80 -10.59 10.50
C ARG A 218 -13.49 -10.23 11.20
N ILE A 219 -13.34 -8.99 11.67
CA ILE A 219 -12.11 -8.47 12.27
C ILE A 219 -12.33 -8.32 13.78
N PRO A 220 -11.38 -8.77 14.63
CA PRO A 220 -11.47 -8.55 16.07
C PRO A 220 -11.57 -7.07 16.41
N GLU A 221 -12.40 -6.75 17.41
CA GLU A 221 -12.56 -5.38 17.90
C GLU A 221 -11.30 -4.84 18.59
N GLY A 222 -11.18 -3.53 18.68
CA GLY A 222 -10.26 -2.84 19.59
C GLY A 222 -8.95 -2.36 18.99
N ILE A 223 -8.67 -2.59 17.70
CA ILE A 223 -7.43 -2.09 17.08
C ILE A 223 -7.55 -0.61 16.71
N TYR A 224 -8.65 -0.24 16.06
CA TYR A 224 -8.96 1.11 15.56
C TYR A 224 -10.45 1.20 15.18
N ASP A 225 -10.99 2.40 14.99
CA ASP A 225 -12.32 2.57 14.40
C ASP A 225 -12.27 2.16 12.91
N LEU A 226 -12.61 0.90 12.64
CA LEU A 226 -12.53 0.32 11.29
C LEU A 226 -13.53 0.97 10.32
N LYS A 227 -14.69 1.42 10.80
CA LYS A 227 -15.66 2.12 9.95
C LYS A 227 -15.09 3.45 9.44
N LYS A 228 -14.50 4.22 10.35
CA LYS A 228 -13.78 5.45 9.99
C LYS A 228 -12.59 5.14 9.08
N TYR A 229 -11.81 4.10 9.40
CA TYR A 229 -10.62 3.73 8.64
C TYR A 229 -10.93 3.44 7.19
N TYR A 230 -11.93 2.59 6.91
CA TYR A 230 -12.27 2.19 5.55
C TYR A 230 -13.05 3.26 4.77
N SER A 231 -13.80 4.15 5.44
CA SER A 231 -14.66 5.13 4.77
C SER A 231 -14.09 6.56 4.71
N GLN A 232 -13.10 6.89 5.56
CA GLN A 232 -12.59 8.25 5.67
C GLN A 232 -11.07 8.34 5.57
N ASP A 233 -10.33 7.44 6.23
CA ASP A 233 -8.87 7.49 6.25
C ASP A 233 -8.27 6.86 4.99
N LEU A 234 -8.86 5.76 4.50
CA LEU A 234 -8.47 5.12 3.24
C LEU A 234 -9.32 5.62 2.06
N SER A 235 -8.72 5.62 0.88
CA SER A 235 -9.41 5.92 -0.37
C SER A 235 -8.99 4.91 -1.44
N TYR A 236 -9.93 4.03 -1.81
CA TYR A 236 -9.66 2.88 -2.65
C TYR A 236 -9.80 3.14 -4.16
N ILE A 237 -10.61 4.12 -4.56
CA ILE A 237 -10.80 4.43 -5.98
C ILE A 237 -9.54 5.10 -6.53
N LEU A 238 -8.93 4.55 -7.56
CA LEU A 238 -7.81 5.13 -8.28
C LEU A 238 -8.33 6.13 -9.33
N ASP A 239 -8.88 7.24 -8.86
CA ASP A 239 -9.39 8.34 -9.67
C ASP A 239 -8.27 9.14 -10.36
N GLU A 240 -8.67 10.15 -11.13
CA GLU A 240 -7.74 10.99 -11.88
C GLU A 240 -6.76 11.75 -10.97
N GLU A 241 -7.22 12.26 -9.83
CA GLU A 241 -6.37 12.99 -8.88
C GLU A 241 -5.33 12.07 -8.23
N LYS A 242 -5.71 10.84 -7.87
CA LYS A 242 -4.74 9.86 -7.37
C LYS A 242 -3.77 9.38 -8.46
N ARG A 243 -4.21 9.28 -9.72
CA ARG A 243 -3.29 9.00 -10.84
C ARG A 243 -2.26 10.11 -10.99
N LYS A 244 -2.64 11.39 -10.88
CA LYS A 244 -1.70 12.54 -10.85
C LYS A 244 -0.73 12.45 -9.68
N GLY A 245 -1.24 12.15 -8.47
CA GLY A 245 -0.41 11.97 -7.27
C GLY A 245 0.58 10.82 -7.42
N LEU A 246 0.13 9.68 -7.96
CA LEU A 246 0.95 8.52 -8.26
C LEU A 246 2.04 8.86 -9.28
N GLU A 247 1.67 9.47 -10.39
CA GLU A 247 2.62 9.89 -11.43
C GLU A 247 3.69 10.83 -10.86
N ARG A 248 3.27 11.84 -10.09
CA ARG A 248 4.20 12.76 -9.43
C ARG A 248 5.18 12.04 -8.52
N PHE A 249 4.70 11.07 -7.72
CA PHE A 249 5.56 10.28 -6.84
C PHE A 249 6.53 9.40 -7.62
N LEU A 250 6.07 8.73 -8.67
CA LEU A 250 6.94 7.90 -9.52
C LEU A 250 8.01 8.73 -10.25
N GLN A 251 7.71 9.95 -10.69
CA GLN A 251 8.69 10.89 -11.25
C GLN A 251 9.78 11.26 -10.23
N ILE A 252 9.39 11.50 -8.96
CA ILE A 252 10.35 11.75 -7.87
C ILE A 252 11.28 10.56 -7.68
N LEU A 253 10.75 9.34 -7.69
CA LEU A 253 11.55 8.13 -7.52
C LEU A 253 12.51 7.86 -8.71
N ALA A 254 12.16 8.30 -9.90
CA ALA A 254 12.96 8.14 -11.12
C ALA A 254 14.11 9.15 -11.19
N THR A 255 14.07 10.23 -10.41
CA THR A 255 15.13 11.25 -10.38
C THR A 255 16.20 10.82 -9.38
N PRO A 256 17.46 10.63 -9.80
CA PRO A 256 18.56 10.37 -8.86
C PRO A 256 18.68 11.50 -7.82
N ALA A 257 18.89 11.13 -6.55
CA ALA A 257 19.11 12.08 -5.47
C ALA A 257 20.51 12.71 -5.57
#